data_d269390a4742b69c909a9f128db88e5f
#
_entry.id   d269390a4742b69c909a9f128db88e5f
#
_cell.length_a   1.000
_cell.length_b   1.000
_cell.length_c   1.000
_cell.angle_alpha   90.00
_cell.angle_beta   90.00
_cell.angle_gamma   90.00
#
_symmetry.space_group_name_H-M   'P 1'
#
loop_
_entity.id
_entity.type
_entity.pdbx_description
1 polymer ?
#
loop_
_entity_poly.entity_id
_entity_poly.type
_entity_poly.pdbx_seq_one_letter_code
_entity_poly.pdbx_strand_id
1 'polypeptide(L)'
;SGFSHFFEHMCASSSANTPNIEKRKWKQIIASKGGVANASTWKDRTNYFNFFPSNNLELALWLQSERMLHAIIDQDQVDTQNEVVKEEKRDRIDNSPYAKFLYREIDKYMFTDHPYGQSVIGSFEDLDSATLEEFQEFYKKWYNPNNAVLVIAGDLDTEKTKEMVQNYFGDIENNNAKPTKPNIIQDPITETIKVTE
;
A
#
# COMPACT_ATOMS: atom_id res chain seq x y z
N SER A 1 -3.38 14.53 -1.05
CA SER A 1 -3.64 13.09 -0.91
C SER A 1 -2.74 12.27 -1.82
N GLY A 2 -2.97 10.94 -1.94
CA GLY A 2 -2.05 10.05 -2.68
C GLY A 2 -0.98 9.42 -1.81
N PHE A 3 -0.89 9.80 -0.54
CA PHE A 3 0.16 9.41 0.38
C PHE A 3 0.22 7.89 0.60
N SER A 4 -0.93 7.24 0.80
CA SER A 4 -0.99 5.78 0.98
C SER A 4 -0.54 4.99 -0.26
N HIS A 5 -0.84 5.48 -1.45
CA HIS A 5 -0.40 4.88 -2.70
C HIS A 5 1.11 5.08 -2.91
N PHE A 6 1.61 6.28 -2.65
CA PHE A 6 3.04 6.54 -2.70
C PHE A 6 3.78 5.62 -1.70
N PHE A 7 3.24 5.47 -0.48
CA PHE A 7 3.83 4.57 0.51
C PHE A 7 3.77 3.10 0.07
N GLU A 8 2.72 2.68 -0.63
CA GLU A 8 2.67 1.35 -1.26
C GLU A 8 3.90 1.13 -2.15
N HIS A 9 4.23 2.09 -3.01
CA HIS A 9 5.40 2.01 -3.90
C HIS A 9 6.70 1.86 -3.12
N MET A 10 6.85 2.52 -1.98
CA MET A 10 8.05 2.39 -1.13
C MET A 10 8.19 0.99 -0.53
N CYS A 11 7.07 0.34 -0.20
CA CYS A 11 7.03 -0.99 0.39
C CYS A 11 6.75 -2.12 -0.61
N ALA A 12 6.56 -1.82 -1.90
CA ALA A 12 6.37 -2.83 -2.93
C ALA A 12 7.64 -3.67 -3.16
N SER A 13 7.49 -4.87 -3.69
CA SER A 13 8.61 -5.80 -3.88
C SER A 13 9.70 -5.32 -4.86
N SER A 14 9.43 -4.27 -5.64
CA SER A 14 10.41 -3.64 -6.52
C SER A 14 11.33 -2.65 -5.81
N SER A 15 10.90 -2.10 -4.67
CA SER A 15 11.54 -0.99 -3.97
C SER A 15 11.73 -1.21 -2.48
N ALA A 16 11.06 -2.21 -1.90
CA ALA A 16 11.19 -2.54 -0.48
C ALA A 16 12.65 -2.74 -0.07
N ASN A 17 13.00 -2.18 1.08
CA ASN A 17 14.32 -2.22 1.68
C ASN A 17 14.20 -2.64 3.14
N THR A 18 14.99 -3.62 3.56
CA THR A 18 15.08 -4.04 4.96
C THR A 18 16.53 -4.38 5.32
N PRO A 19 16.91 -4.48 6.60
CA PRO A 19 18.26 -4.89 6.99
C PRO A 19 18.66 -6.28 6.47
N ASN A 20 17.66 -7.15 6.24
CA ASN A 20 17.86 -8.54 5.86
C ASN A 20 17.80 -8.77 4.34
N ILE A 21 17.27 -7.81 3.59
CA ILE A 21 17.09 -7.91 2.13
C ILE A 21 17.63 -6.64 1.50
N GLU A 22 18.70 -6.78 0.73
CA GLU A 22 19.27 -5.66 -0.01
C GLU A 22 18.25 -5.00 -0.95
N LYS A 23 18.38 -3.70 -1.07
CA LYS A 23 17.59 -2.88 -2.00
C LYS A 23 17.52 -3.52 -3.39
N ARG A 24 16.33 -3.64 -3.96
CA ARG A 24 16.05 -4.27 -5.27
C ARG A 24 16.19 -5.79 -5.34
N LYS A 25 16.61 -6.47 -4.27
CA LYS A 25 16.72 -7.95 -4.26
C LYS A 25 15.40 -8.68 -4.02
N TRP A 26 14.45 -8.02 -3.41
CA TRP A 26 13.16 -8.59 -3.05
C TRP A 26 12.46 -9.28 -4.22
N LYS A 27 12.31 -8.56 -5.34
CA LYS A 27 11.71 -9.11 -6.56
C LYS A 27 12.49 -10.31 -7.12
N GLN A 28 13.82 -10.29 -7.03
CA GLN A 28 14.67 -11.39 -7.48
C GLN A 28 14.49 -12.63 -6.61
N ILE A 29 14.38 -12.46 -5.28
CA ILE A 29 14.11 -13.57 -4.33
C ILE A 29 12.79 -14.23 -4.69
N ILE A 30 11.71 -13.44 -4.87
CA ILE A 30 10.40 -13.94 -5.24
C ILE A 30 10.47 -14.73 -6.57
N ALA A 31 11.03 -14.13 -7.60
CA ALA A 31 11.11 -14.75 -8.93
C ALA A 31 11.95 -16.04 -8.94
N SER A 32 13.07 -16.08 -8.18
CA SER A 32 13.95 -17.26 -8.10
C SER A 32 13.26 -18.49 -7.49
N LYS A 33 12.16 -18.28 -6.78
CA LYS A 33 11.33 -19.33 -6.16
C LYS A 33 10.01 -19.59 -6.90
N GLY A 34 9.91 -19.11 -8.13
CA GLY A 34 8.70 -19.27 -8.96
C GLY A 34 7.51 -18.46 -8.48
N GLY A 35 7.76 -17.45 -7.66
CA GLY A 35 6.72 -16.59 -7.12
C GLY A 35 6.46 -15.35 -7.97
N VAL A 36 5.32 -14.75 -7.75
CA VAL A 36 4.96 -13.41 -8.24
C VAL A 36 4.40 -12.60 -7.09
N ALA A 37 4.60 -11.29 -7.13
CA ALA A 37 4.08 -10.38 -6.13
C ALA A 37 3.55 -9.12 -6.78
N ASN A 38 2.56 -8.52 -6.13
CA ASN A 38 2.07 -7.21 -6.49
C ASN A 38 1.48 -6.51 -5.26
N ALA A 39 1.05 -5.27 -5.43
CA ALA A 39 0.35 -4.51 -4.43
C ALA A 39 -0.76 -3.67 -5.08
N SER A 40 -1.67 -3.18 -4.25
CA SER A 40 -2.72 -2.27 -4.70
C SER A 40 -3.21 -1.41 -3.55
N THR A 41 -3.39 -0.12 -3.79
CA THR A 41 -4.01 0.80 -2.85
C THR A 41 -5.39 1.21 -3.33
N TRP A 42 -6.33 1.23 -2.41
CA TRP A 42 -7.67 1.74 -2.57
C TRP A 42 -7.99 2.72 -1.44
N LYS A 43 -9.20 3.23 -1.35
CA LYS A 43 -9.57 4.30 -0.41
C LYS A 43 -9.35 3.94 1.07
N ASP A 44 -9.58 2.67 1.44
CA ASP A 44 -9.51 2.19 2.84
C ASP A 44 -8.43 1.14 3.10
N ARG A 45 -7.68 0.72 2.09
CA ARG A 45 -6.71 -0.37 2.23
C ARG A 45 -5.54 -0.23 1.29
N THR A 46 -4.40 -0.73 1.74
CA THR A 46 -3.29 -1.14 0.87
C THR A 46 -3.10 -2.64 1.04
N ASN A 47 -3.08 -3.37 -0.06
CA ASN A 47 -2.94 -4.82 -0.10
C ASN A 47 -1.61 -5.19 -0.75
N TYR A 48 -0.80 -5.98 -0.06
CA TYR A 48 0.43 -6.59 -0.59
C TYR A 48 0.21 -8.08 -0.69
N PHE A 49 0.41 -8.66 -1.85
CA PHE A 49 0.18 -10.09 -2.03
C PHE A 49 1.30 -10.76 -2.82
N ASN A 50 1.51 -12.02 -2.47
CA ASN A 50 2.46 -12.90 -3.13
C ASN A 50 1.73 -14.19 -3.53
N PHE A 51 2.07 -14.71 -4.69
CA PHE A 51 1.72 -16.06 -5.11
C PHE A 51 3.00 -16.88 -5.18
N PHE A 52 3.02 -18.03 -4.51
CA PHE A 52 4.14 -18.95 -4.50
C PHE A 52 3.65 -20.40 -4.69
N PRO A 53 4.50 -21.30 -5.23
CA PRO A 53 4.31 -22.73 -5.01
C PRO A 53 4.22 -23.05 -3.51
N SER A 54 3.36 -24.01 -3.11
CA SER A 54 3.06 -24.29 -1.69
C SER A 54 4.27 -24.60 -0.83
N ASN A 55 5.32 -25.18 -1.41
CA ASN A 55 6.60 -25.45 -0.74
C ASN A 55 7.43 -24.20 -0.37
N ASN A 56 6.99 -23.02 -0.77
CA ASN A 56 7.64 -21.74 -0.44
C ASN A 56 6.77 -20.86 0.49
N LEU A 57 5.81 -21.45 1.20
CA LEU A 57 4.95 -20.74 2.15
C LEU A 57 5.75 -19.98 3.20
N GLU A 58 6.75 -20.61 3.77
CA GLU A 58 7.61 -20.00 4.80
C GLU A 58 8.32 -18.73 4.28
N LEU A 59 8.86 -18.80 3.06
CA LEU A 59 9.45 -17.62 2.42
C LEU A 59 8.41 -16.48 2.24
N ALA A 60 7.18 -16.82 1.84
CA ALA A 60 6.13 -15.83 1.69
C ALA A 60 5.80 -15.13 3.00
N LEU A 61 5.72 -15.88 4.11
CA LEU A 61 5.49 -15.35 5.45
C LEU A 61 6.64 -14.46 5.91
N TRP A 62 7.88 -14.93 5.75
CA TRP A 62 9.06 -14.15 6.08
C TRP A 62 9.10 -12.82 5.34
N LEU A 63 8.86 -12.80 4.01
CA LEU A 63 8.81 -11.57 3.24
C LEU A 63 7.74 -10.59 3.75
N GLN A 64 6.57 -11.07 4.15
CA GLN A 64 5.54 -10.20 4.69
C GLN A 64 5.87 -9.69 6.10
N SER A 65 6.50 -10.50 6.95
CA SER A 65 6.97 -10.06 8.27
C SER A 65 8.09 -9.02 8.15
N GLU A 66 9.02 -9.17 7.22
CA GLU A 66 10.06 -8.17 6.93
C GLU A 66 9.47 -6.81 6.55
N ARG A 67 8.43 -6.80 5.71
CA ARG A 67 7.73 -5.56 5.33
C ARG A 67 7.08 -4.88 6.53
N MET A 68 6.51 -5.64 7.45
CA MET A 68 5.82 -5.10 8.62
C MET A 68 6.78 -4.63 9.71
N LEU A 69 7.89 -5.33 9.90
CA LEU A 69 8.80 -5.11 11.03
C LEU A 69 9.98 -4.22 10.70
N HIS A 70 10.50 -4.36 9.49
CA HIS A 70 11.87 -3.95 9.19
C HIS A 70 11.98 -3.03 7.96
N ALA A 71 10.87 -2.52 7.43
CA ALA A 71 10.94 -1.62 6.28
C ALA A 71 11.78 -0.38 6.64
N ILE A 72 12.84 -0.17 5.86
CA ILE A 72 13.67 1.02 5.91
C ILE A 72 13.06 2.03 4.95
N ILE A 73 12.73 3.20 5.46
CA ILE A 73 12.22 4.31 4.68
C ILE A 73 13.30 5.38 4.64
N ASP A 74 13.91 5.58 3.49
CA ASP A 74 15.01 6.51 3.27
C ASP A 74 14.73 7.53 2.16
N GLN A 75 15.52 8.61 2.10
CA GLN A 75 15.32 9.70 1.16
C GLN A 75 15.48 9.25 -0.31
N ASP A 76 16.41 8.35 -0.60
CA ASP A 76 16.63 7.83 -1.95
C ASP A 76 15.40 7.06 -2.47
N GLN A 77 14.68 6.35 -1.57
CA GLN A 77 13.39 5.74 -1.92
C GLN A 77 12.31 6.79 -2.18
N VAL A 78 12.22 7.82 -1.33
CA VAL A 78 11.25 8.91 -1.52
C VAL A 78 11.46 9.55 -2.89
N ASP A 79 12.68 9.96 -3.20
CA ASP A 79 13.02 10.63 -4.45
C ASP A 79 12.75 9.75 -5.67
N THR A 80 13.19 8.48 -5.60
CA THR A 80 12.99 7.52 -6.70
C THR A 80 11.52 7.21 -6.92
N GLN A 81 10.77 6.94 -5.87
CA GLN A 81 9.36 6.55 -6.01
C GLN A 81 8.45 7.73 -6.32
N ASN A 82 8.82 8.96 -5.93
CA ASN A 82 8.12 10.17 -6.36
C ASN A 82 8.01 10.22 -7.90
N GLU A 83 9.13 10.08 -8.60
CA GLU A 83 9.14 10.12 -10.07
C GLU A 83 8.38 8.93 -10.69
N VAL A 84 8.45 7.74 -10.09
CA VAL A 84 7.70 6.55 -10.54
C VAL A 84 6.19 6.77 -10.42
N VAL A 85 5.71 7.29 -9.29
CA VAL A 85 4.27 7.57 -9.06
C VAL A 85 3.77 8.68 -9.98
N LYS A 86 4.58 9.72 -10.21
CA LYS A 86 4.25 10.78 -11.15
C LYS A 86 4.11 10.25 -12.58
N GLU A 87 5.00 9.36 -13.01
CA GLU A 87 4.91 8.75 -14.33
C GLU A 87 3.69 7.84 -14.44
N GLU A 88 3.41 7.04 -13.42
CA GLU A 88 2.18 6.24 -13.37
C GLU A 88 0.93 7.11 -13.47
N LYS A 89 0.91 8.25 -12.78
CA LYS A 89 -0.21 9.20 -12.87
C LYS A 89 -0.39 9.74 -14.29
N ARG A 90 0.71 10.12 -14.97
CA ARG A 90 0.66 10.56 -16.37
C ARG A 90 0.08 9.45 -17.25
N ASP A 91 0.60 8.24 -17.14
CA ASP A 91 0.20 7.12 -18.01
C ASP A 91 -1.23 6.68 -17.76
N ARG A 92 -1.59 6.45 -16.49
CA ARG A 92 -2.88 5.85 -16.14
C ARG A 92 -4.04 6.81 -16.04
N ILE A 93 -3.77 8.07 -15.70
CA ILE A 93 -4.81 9.07 -15.46
C ILE A 93 -4.81 10.14 -16.54
N ASP A 94 -3.69 10.86 -16.72
CA ASP A 94 -3.67 12.05 -17.54
C ASP A 94 -3.70 11.74 -19.04
N ASN A 95 -3.02 10.66 -19.48
CA ASN A 95 -2.92 10.25 -20.89
C ASN A 95 -3.93 9.14 -21.29
N SER A 96 -4.65 8.56 -20.33
CA SER A 96 -5.60 7.49 -20.61
C SER A 96 -7.01 8.05 -20.88
N PRO A 97 -7.68 7.64 -21.98
CA PRO A 97 -9.04 8.09 -22.28
C PRO A 97 -10.00 7.79 -21.12
N TYR A 98 -10.81 8.78 -20.75
CA TYR A 98 -11.81 8.71 -19.67
C TYR A 98 -11.27 8.50 -18.25
N ALA A 99 -10.00 8.19 -18.07
CA ALA A 99 -9.44 7.83 -16.77
C ALA A 99 -9.51 8.99 -15.77
N LYS A 100 -9.22 10.21 -16.20
CA LYS A 100 -9.34 11.41 -15.38
C LYS A 100 -10.76 11.57 -14.81
N PHE A 101 -11.76 11.37 -15.64
CA PHE A 101 -13.15 11.43 -15.22
C PHE A 101 -13.50 10.29 -14.23
N LEU A 102 -13.16 9.04 -14.56
CA LEU A 102 -13.52 7.86 -13.79
C LEU A 102 -12.82 7.77 -12.42
N TYR A 103 -11.55 8.16 -12.35
CA TYR A 103 -10.71 7.96 -11.14
C TYR A 103 -10.45 9.24 -10.34
N ARG A 104 -10.97 10.36 -10.77
CA ARG A 104 -10.79 11.64 -10.11
C ARG A 104 -12.07 12.46 -10.03
N GLU A 105 -12.66 12.82 -11.17
CA GLU A 105 -13.73 13.81 -11.19
C GLU A 105 -15.04 13.26 -10.60
N ILE A 106 -15.41 12.01 -10.89
CA ILE A 106 -16.62 11.39 -10.31
C ILE A 106 -16.55 11.43 -8.77
N ASP A 107 -15.47 10.95 -8.21
CA ASP A 107 -15.31 10.92 -6.76
C ASP A 107 -15.37 12.32 -6.13
N LYS A 108 -14.75 13.31 -6.75
CA LYS A 108 -14.78 14.70 -6.30
C LYS A 108 -16.19 15.28 -6.22
N TYR A 109 -17.04 14.94 -7.18
CA TYR A 109 -18.43 15.41 -7.21
C TYR A 109 -19.35 14.59 -6.30
N MET A 110 -19.05 13.32 -6.10
CA MET A 110 -19.83 12.44 -5.23
C MET A 110 -19.50 12.61 -3.75
N PHE A 111 -18.29 13.04 -3.42
CA PHE A 111 -17.75 13.09 -2.07
C PHE A 111 -17.12 14.45 -1.77
N THR A 112 -17.95 15.50 -1.71
CA THR A 112 -17.49 16.90 -1.59
C THR A 112 -16.74 17.17 -0.29
N ASP A 113 -17.25 16.63 0.83
CA ASP A 113 -16.72 16.86 2.19
C ASP A 113 -16.12 15.59 2.82
N HIS A 114 -15.87 14.58 2.02
CA HIS A 114 -15.35 13.32 2.47
C HIS A 114 -13.97 13.02 1.83
N PRO A 115 -13.02 12.39 2.54
CA PRO A 115 -11.71 12.01 1.98
C PRO A 115 -11.79 11.17 0.69
N TYR A 116 -12.89 10.49 0.45
CA TYR A 116 -13.11 9.72 -0.78
C TYR A 116 -13.21 10.59 -2.04
N GLY A 117 -13.48 11.88 -1.90
CA GLY A 117 -13.42 12.83 -3.00
C GLY A 117 -12.01 13.10 -3.53
N GLN A 118 -10.99 12.64 -2.80
CA GLN A 118 -9.60 12.78 -3.22
C GLN A 118 -9.13 11.59 -4.04
N SER A 119 -8.28 11.86 -5.04
CA SER A 119 -7.66 10.82 -5.86
C SER A 119 -6.72 9.95 -5.03
N VAL A 120 -6.79 8.62 -5.23
CA VAL A 120 -5.88 7.67 -4.57
C VAL A 120 -4.43 7.87 -4.99
N ILE A 121 -4.19 8.26 -6.24
CA ILE A 121 -2.83 8.51 -6.75
C ILE A 121 -2.29 9.89 -6.35
N GLY A 122 -3.16 10.81 -5.95
CA GLY A 122 -2.79 12.16 -5.52
C GLY A 122 -2.62 13.19 -6.64
N SER A 123 -2.25 14.40 -6.26
CA SER A 123 -1.83 15.47 -7.16
C SER A 123 -0.30 15.53 -7.25
N PHE A 124 0.25 16.21 -8.26
CA PHE A 124 1.70 16.42 -8.35
C PHE A 124 2.21 17.26 -7.18
N GLU A 125 1.44 18.24 -6.75
CA GLU A 125 1.76 19.11 -5.62
C GLU A 125 1.83 18.31 -4.30
N ASP A 126 0.88 17.41 -4.06
CA ASP A 126 0.89 16.53 -2.88
C ASP A 126 2.11 15.59 -2.89
N LEU A 127 2.43 15.03 -4.07
CA LEU A 127 3.57 14.12 -4.22
C LEU A 127 4.91 14.84 -3.98
N ASP A 128 5.05 16.07 -4.48
CA ASP A 128 6.26 16.88 -4.33
C ASP A 128 6.43 17.45 -2.92
N SER A 129 5.35 17.62 -2.17
CA SER A 129 5.41 18.15 -0.80
C SER A 129 5.63 17.09 0.26
N ALA A 130 5.52 15.80 -0.07
CA ALA A 130 5.67 14.71 0.90
C ALA A 130 7.11 14.58 1.39
N THR A 131 7.30 14.56 2.71
CA THR A 131 8.61 14.51 3.34
C THR A 131 8.97 13.11 3.86
N LEU A 132 10.26 12.86 4.04
CA LEU A 132 10.75 11.61 4.63
C LEU A 132 10.17 11.38 6.02
N GLU A 133 10.09 12.42 6.85
CA GLU A 133 9.55 12.35 8.20
C GLU A 133 8.10 11.90 8.19
N GLU A 134 7.28 12.45 7.31
CA GLU A 134 5.87 12.06 7.17
C GLU A 134 5.72 10.59 6.77
N PHE A 135 6.59 10.06 5.88
CA PHE A 135 6.59 8.65 5.53
C PHE A 135 7.00 7.75 6.69
N GLN A 136 7.99 8.14 7.47
CA GLN A 136 8.41 7.40 8.65
C GLN A 136 7.33 7.39 9.74
N GLU A 137 6.63 8.50 9.95
CA GLU A 137 5.49 8.59 10.86
C GLU A 137 4.30 7.77 10.36
N PHE A 138 4.04 7.80 9.06
CA PHE A 138 2.99 6.99 8.43
C PHE A 138 3.23 5.50 8.65
N TYR A 139 4.47 5.03 8.45
CA TYR A 139 4.84 3.64 8.72
C TYR A 139 4.55 3.26 10.16
N LYS A 140 5.07 4.02 11.12
CA LYS A 140 4.86 3.79 12.56
C LYS A 140 3.39 3.75 12.95
N LYS A 141 2.58 4.60 12.33
CA LYS A 141 1.15 4.74 12.66
C LYS A 141 0.29 3.63 12.06
N TRP A 142 0.54 3.26 10.81
CA TRP A 142 -0.40 2.43 10.05
C TRP A 142 0.07 0.99 9.84
N TYR A 143 1.38 0.74 9.86
CA TYR A 143 1.96 -0.58 9.61
C TYR A 143 2.27 -1.29 10.94
N ASN A 144 1.21 -1.79 11.57
CA ASN A 144 1.32 -2.55 12.82
C ASN A 144 0.25 -3.67 12.85
N PRO A 145 0.44 -4.72 13.68
CA PRO A 145 -0.42 -5.90 13.67
C PRO A 145 -1.89 -5.61 13.94
N ASN A 146 -2.21 -4.64 14.79
CA ASN A 146 -3.61 -4.33 15.13
C ASN A 146 -4.36 -3.58 14.03
N ASN A 147 -3.66 -3.15 12.98
CA ASN A 147 -4.21 -2.51 11.79
C ASN A 147 -4.01 -3.34 10.51
N ALA A 148 -3.60 -4.59 10.65
CA ALA A 148 -3.35 -5.48 9.52
C ALA A 148 -4.22 -6.73 9.57
N VAL A 149 -4.45 -7.32 8.40
CA VAL A 149 -5.09 -8.63 8.24
C VAL A 149 -4.18 -9.47 7.36
N LEU A 150 -3.70 -10.59 7.88
CA LEU A 150 -2.98 -11.59 7.13
C LEU A 150 -3.94 -12.66 6.61
N VAL A 151 -3.95 -12.87 5.30
CA VAL A 151 -4.75 -13.91 4.64
C VAL A 151 -3.81 -14.87 3.93
N ILE A 152 -3.96 -16.16 4.20
CA ILE A 152 -3.19 -17.24 3.58
C ILE A 152 -4.19 -18.21 2.98
N ALA A 153 -4.07 -18.49 1.67
CA ALA A 153 -4.96 -19.37 0.96
C ALA A 153 -4.18 -20.25 -0.02
N GLY A 154 -4.54 -21.53 -0.12
CA GLY A 154 -3.90 -22.48 -1.02
C GLY A 154 -3.86 -23.90 -0.48
N ASP A 155 -3.00 -24.72 -1.04
CA ASP A 155 -2.69 -26.07 -0.56
C ASP A 155 -1.74 -25.97 0.62
N LEU A 156 -2.27 -26.08 1.86
CA LEU A 156 -1.53 -25.88 3.09
C LEU A 156 -2.06 -26.75 4.25
N ASP A 157 -1.15 -27.11 5.15
CA ASP A 157 -1.49 -27.69 6.43
C ASP A 157 -1.78 -26.55 7.42
N THR A 158 -3.00 -26.49 7.92
CA THR A 158 -3.47 -25.39 8.76
C THR A 158 -2.67 -25.26 10.05
N GLU A 159 -2.34 -26.37 10.73
CA GLU A 159 -1.65 -26.32 12.03
C GLU A 159 -0.18 -25.90 11.84
N LYS A 160 0.52 -26.45 10.87
CA LYS A 160 1.89 -26.01 10.53
C LYS A 160 1.92 -24.56 10.08
N THR A 161 0.90 -24.12 9.33
CA THR A 161 0.80 -22.72 8.90
C THR A 161 0.63 -21.79 10.10
N LYS A 162 -0.19 -22.16 11.09
CA LYS A 162 -0.33 -21.38 12.33
C LYS A 162 0.98 -21.28 13.10
N GLU A 163 1.73 -22.38 13.21
CA GLU A 163 3.06 -22.38 13.86
C GLU A 163 4.02 -21.42 13.13
N MET A 164 4.08 -21.47 11.81
CA MET A 164 4.90 -20.54 11.03
C MET A 164 4.46 -19.08 11.22
N VAL A 165 3.17 -18.81 11.21
CA VAL A 165 2.64 -17.45 11.47
C VAL A 165 3.04 -17.00 12.88
N GLN A 166 2.95 -17.86 13.89
CA GLN A 166 3.38 -17.52 15.23
C GLN A 166 4.87 -17.20 15.30
N ASN A 167 5.70 -17.94 14.57
CA ASN A 167 7.15 -17.72 14.54
C ASN A 167 7.55 -16.38 13.88
N TYR A 168 6.83 -15.96 12.83
CA TYR A 168 7.17 -14.74 12.08
C TYR A 168 6.44 -13.48 12.56
N PHE A 169 5.28 -13.64 13.20
CA PHE A 169 4.43 -12.48 13.56
C PHE A 169 4.08 -12.44 15.06
N GLY A 170 4.30 -13.52 15.80
CA GLY A 170 3.83 -13.65 17.19
C GLY A 170 4.47 -12.67 18.16
N ASP A 171 5.74 -12.35 17.96
CA ASP A 171 6.52 -11.46 18.82
C ASP A 171 6.47 -9.99 18.36
N ILE A 172 5.68 -9.68 17.35
CA ILE A 172 5.51 -8.29 16.91
C ILE A 172 4.76 -7.50 17.97
N GLU A 173 5.45 -6.60 18.63
CA GLU A 173 4.85 -5.75 19.64
C GLU A 173 3.77 -4.82 19.05
N ASN A 174 2.65 -4.77 19.74
CA ASN A 174 1.52 -3.94 19.37
C ASN A 174 1.59 -2.60 20.11
N ASN A 175 2.62 -1.81 19.81
CA ASN A 175 2.96 -0.61 20.57
C ASN A 175 2.04 0.60 20.32
N ASN A 176 1.17 0.51 19.33
CA ASN A 176 0.30 1.62 18.95
C ASN A 176 -1.17 1.27 19.12
N ALA A 177 -1.95 2.21 19.62
CA ALA A 177 -3.41 2.09 19.57
C ALA A 177 -3.86 1.93 18.10
N LYS A 178 -4.83 1.05 17.85
CA LYS A 178 -5.41 0.91 16.51
C LYS A 178 -5.87 2.29 16.02
N PRO A 179 -5.44 2.72 14.84
CA PRO A 179 -5.87 4.01 14.31
C PRO A 179 -7.39 4.07 14.20
N THR A 180 -7.98 5.12 14.73
CA THR A 180 -9.43 5.34 14.64
C THR A 180 -9.76 5.93 13.27
N LYS A 181 -10.76 5.36 12.60
CA LYS A 181 -11.33 5.99 11.41
C LYS A 181 -12.07 7.26 11.82
N PRO A 182 -11.87 8.39 11.12
CA PRO A 182 -12.65 9.58 11.37
C PRO A 182 -14.13 9.30 11.06
N ASN A 183 -15.02 9.74 11.95
CA ASN A 183 -16.46 9.71 11.67
C ASN A 183 -16.81 10.93 10.83
N ILE A 184 -16.74 10.80 9.52
CA ILE A 184 -17.06 11.88 8.59
C ILE A 184 -18.47 11.60 8.06
N ILE A 185 -19.36 12.55 8.30
CA ILE A 185 -20.72 12.52 7.80
C ILE A 185 -20.76 13.43 6.57
N GLN A 186 -21.14 12.85 5.45
CA GLN A 186 -21.38 13.60 4.23
C GLN A 186 -22.89 13.86 4.08
N ASP A 187 -23.24 15.08 3.74
CA ASP A 187 -24.61 15.41 3.42
C ASP A 187 -25.08 14.66 2.15
N PRO A 188 -26.32 14.18 2.13
CA PRO A 188 -26.85 13.49 0.96
C PRO A 188 -26.92 14.41 -0.25
N ILE A 189 -26.57 13.89 -1.43
CA ILE A 189 -26.75 14.61 -2.69
C ILE A 189 -28.27 14.67 -2.97
N THR A 190 -28.82 15.86 -2.95
CA THR A 190 -30.26 16.11 -3.11
C THR A 190 -30.66 16.53 -4.52
N GLU A 191 -29.68 16.90 -5.36
CA GLU A 191 -29.92 17.38 -6.72
C GLU A 191 -29.04 16.65 -7.74
N THR A 192 -29.49 16.64 -9.00
CA THR A 192 -28.70 16.09 -10.10
C THR A 192 -27.53 17.03 -10.41
N ILE A 193 -26.31 16.53 -10.27
CA ILE A 193 -25.10 17.25 -10.68
C ILE A 193 -24.80 16.93 -12.14
N LYS A 194 -24.79 17.96 -13.00
CA LYS A 194 -24.39 17.84 -14.41
C LYS A 194 -23.05 18.51 -14.60
N VAL A 195 -22.08 17.74 -15.05
CA VAL A 195 -20.72 18.22 -15.34
C VAL A 195 -20.45 17.98 -16.83
N THR A 196 -19.96 19.00 -17.49
CA THR A 196 -19.50 18.93 -18.90
C THR A 196 -18.05 19.40 -18.92
N GLU A 197 -17.15 18.57 -19.36
CA GLU A 197 -15.73 18.88 -19.61
C GLU A 197 -15.43 18.88 -21.10
#